data_57bca2cb96748807e8281a9019820513
#
_entry.id   57bca2cb96748807e8281a9019820513
#
_cell.length_a   1.000
_cell.length_b   1.000
_cell.length_c   1.000
_cell.angle_alpha   90.00
_cell.angle_beta   90.00
_cell.angle_gamma   90.00
#
_symmetry.space_group_name_H-M   'P 1'
#
loop_
_entity.id
_entity.type
_entity.pdbx_description
1 polymer ?
#
loop_
_entity_poly.entity_id
_entity_poly.type
_entity_poly.pdbx_seq_one_letter_code
_entity_poly.pdbx_strand_id
1 'polypeptide(L)'
;MGHIAGEFALSSSEMGIIFSAFSVGYALFNLVGGMAADKFGPKDTLLVAVIVWSLFSGALIFAVGFLSILIIRIIFGMAEGPLSTTMNKTIDLWYPDNKKTSVMGICSSGTPLGAAISGPIVGYITLNVGWRESFIVITLIGLVWALIWYKMVDKKPAKVSEEFNQKAEEKISTTKIRVALRKGFYLKRPTIIFTALAFFAYNYILFFFLTWFPSYLQKGLGIGLEEVSLISVIPWTFGFVAIAIGGIISDKITDSREWKDPLTPKRLVLGICLLISGGAVIVAANTTNFILIIAMITVSVFALYFTGGIYWGVVNDIVDSSNVGSIGGAMHAVGNCAGILGPAITGFIVQATDSFIPAFILAGTIGVLGALGALINVKKLNISESEIVLNKK
;
A
#
# COMPACT_ATOMS: atom_id res chain seq x y z
N MET A 1 7.72 -15.04 -11.51
CA MET A 1 6.73 -16.06 -11.12
C MET A 1 6.35 -17.04 -12.23
N GLY A 2 6.27 -16.66 -13.51
CA GLY A 2 5.97 -17.60 -14.60
C GLY A 2 6.91 -18.82 -14.64
N HIS A 3 8.22 -18.61 -14.51
CA HIS A 3 9.22 -19.70 -14.47
C HIS A 3 9.03 -20.63 -13.26
N ILE A 4 8.72 -20.07 -12.08
CA ILE A 4 8.45 -20.87 -10.87
C ILE A 4 7.18 -21.70 -11.03
N ALA A 5 6.12 -21.07 -11.57
CA ALA A 5 4.87 -21.78 -11.84
C ALA A 5 5.06 -22.92 -12.87
N GLY A 6 5.88 -22.69 -13.90
CA GLY A 6 6.22 -23.73 -14.89
C GLY A 6 7.04 -24.87 -14.29
N GLU A 7 8.07 -24.58 -13.49
CA GLU A 7 8.94 -25.59 -12.90
C GLU A 7 8.19 -26.50 -11.90
N PHE A 8 7.30 -25.92 -11.08
CA PHE A 8 6.56 -26.68 -10.08
C PHE A 8 5.13 -27.05 -10.51
N ALA A 9 4.79 -26.85 -11.79
CA ALA A 9 3.47 -27.10 -12.36
C ALA A 9 2.31 -26.48 -11.53
N LEU A 10 2.52 -25.26 -11.04
CA LEU A 10 1.55 -24.57 -10.18
C LEU A 10 0.36 -24.06 -11.01
N SER A 11 -0.84 -24.36 -10.53
CA SER A 11 -2.09 -23.81 -11.05
C SER A 11 -2.24 -22.32 -10.76
N SER A 12 -3.12 -21.64 -11.46
CA SER A 12 -3.39 -20.22 -11.22
C SER A 12 -3.97 -19.97 -9.81
N SER A 13 -4.78 -20.89 -9.27
CA SER A 13 -5.29 -20.78 -7.90
C SER A 13 -4.17 -20.96 -6.86
N GLU A 14 -3.26 -21.89 -7.03
CA GLU A 14 -2.10 -22.04 -6.15
C GLU A 14 -1.20 -20.81 -6.18
N MET A 15 -0.97 -20.23 -7.35
CA MET A 15 -0.25 -18.96 -7.49
C MET A 15 -0.95 -17.82 -6.73
N GLY A 16 -2.28 -17.71 -6.85
CA GLY A 16 -3.07 -16.74 -6.11
C GLY A 16 -2.95 -16.90 -4.59
N ILE A 17 -3.00 -18.15 -4.10
CA ILE A 17 -2.82 -18.47 -2.67
C ILE A 17 -1.40 -18.11 -2.22
N ILE A 18 -0.36 -18.41 -2.99
CA ILE A 18 1.03 -18.04 -2.69
C ILE A 18 1.19 -16.50 -2.58
N PHE A 19 0.58 -15.75 -3.49
CA PHE A 19 0.61 -14.28 -3.41
C PHE A 19 -0.11 -13.76 -2.17
N SER A 20 -1.28 -14.31 -1.85
CA SER A 20 -2.07 -13.96 -0.66
C SER A 20 -1.38 -14.32 0.66
N ALA A 21 -0.60 -15.40 0.68
CA ALA A 21 0.12 -15.88 1.85
C ALA A 21 1.09 -14.83 2.43
N PHE A 22 1.75 -14.07 1.56
CA PHE A 22 2.56 -12.92 1.96
C PHE A 22 1.73 -11.90 2.76
N SER A 23 0.57 -11.52 2.23
CA SER A 23 -0.29 -10.50 2.86
C SER A 23 -0.86 -10.97 4.21
N VAL A 24 -1.09 -12.26 4.39
CA VAL A 24 -1.48 -12.85 5.69
C VAL A 24 -0.36 -12.63 6.73
N GLY A 25 0.87 -13.02 6.39
CA GLY A 25 2.02 -12.82 7.27
C GLY A 25 2.24 -11.34 7.60
N TYR A 26 2.20 -10.48 6.58
CA TYR A 26 2.36 -9.03 6.70
C TYR A 26 1.32 -8.40 7.65
N ALA A 27 0.04 -8.74 7.48
CA ALA A 27 -1.04 -8.19 8.30
C ALA A 27 -0.92 -8.59 9.77
N LEU A 28 -0.59 -9.86 10.04
CA LEU A 28 -0.39 -10.36 11.40
C LEU A 28 0.77 -9.67 12.12
N PHE A 29 1.88 -9.42 11.44
CA PHE A 29 3.09 -8.89 12.05
C PHE A 29 3.21 -7.36 11.98
N ASN A 30 2.31 -6.68 11.32
CA ASN A 30 2.26 -5.21 11.33
C ASN A 30 2.06 -4.66 12.75
N LEU A 31 1.14 -5.24 13.54
CA LEU A 31 0.93 -4.88 14.95
C LEU A 31 2.12 -5.26 15.83
N VAL A 32 2.67 -6.47 15.65
CA VAL A 32 3.84 -6.95 16.40
C VAL A 32 5.04 -6.04 16.16
N GLY A 33 5.24 -5.60 14.91
CA GLY A 33 6.29 -4.65 14.54
C GLY A 33 6.16 -3.29 15.23
N GLY A 34 4.94 -2.77 15.34
CA GLY A 34 4.68 -1.54 16.09
C GLY A 34 5.08 -1.66 17.56
N MET A 35 4.66 -2.74 18.22
CA MET A 35 5.05 -3.02 19.62
C MET A 35 6.56 -3.23 19.78
N ALA A 36 7.21 -3.89 18.82
CA ALA A 36 8.66 -4.08 18.83
C ALA A 36 9.40 -2.74 18.65
N ALA A 37 8.93 -1.87 17.75
CA ALA A 37 9.49 -0.54 17.57
C ALA A 37 9.35 0.35 18.80
N ASP A 38 8.27 0.21 19.56
CA ASP A 38 8.09 0.92 20.84
C ASP A 38 9.04 0.39 21.92
N LYS A 39 9.25 -0.92 21.99
CA LYS A 39 10.06 -1.56 23.05
C LYS A 39 11.57 -1.52 22.76
N PHE A 40 11.99 -1.82 21.55
CA PHE A 40 13.40 -1.99 21.16
C PHE A 40 13.94 -0.80 20.36
N GLY A 41 13.07 0.12 19.97
CA GLY A 41 13.37 1.24 19.10
C GLY A 41 13.26 0.90 17.61
N PRO A 42 12.98 1.91 16.76
CA PRO A 42 12.72 1.70 15.35
C PRO A 42 13.97 1.25 14.56
N LYS A 43 15.18 1.72 14.94
CA LYS A 43 16.43 1.33 14.27
C LYS A 43 16.65 -0.18 14.30
N ASP A 44 16.64 -0.76 15.51
CA ASP A 44 16.94 -2.18 15.70
C ASP A 44 15.81 -3.06 15.17
N THR A 45 14.54 -2.64 15.34
CA THR A 45 13.37 -3.36 14.80
C THR A 45 13.41 -3.44 13.28
N LEU A 46 13.70 -2.32 12.58
CA LEU A 46 13.78 -2.33 11.12
C LEU A 46 15.00 -3.11 10.63
N LEU A 47 16.13 -3.02 11.32
CA LEU A 47 17.32 -3.80 10.98
C LEU A 47 17.06 -5.30 10.99
N VAL A 48 16.46 -5.81 12.08
CA VAL A 48 16.11 -7.23 12.20
C VAL A 48 15.08 -7.61 11.14
N ALA A 49 14.05 -6.80 10.92
CA ALA A 49 13.03 -7.03 9.90
C ALA A 49 13.67 -7.18 8.50
N VAL A 50 14.54 -6.24 8.09
CA VAL A 50 15.22 -6.27 6.77
C VAL A 50 16.09 -7.51 6.62
N ILE A 51 16.87 -7.86 7.64
CA ILE A 51 17.71 -9.05 7.60
C ILE A 51 16.85 -10.32 7.41
N VAL A 52 15.79 -10.46 8.22
CA VAL A 52 14.93 -11.65 8.16
C VAL A 52 14.20 -11.73 6.83
N TRP A 53 13.57 -10.65 6.33
CA TRP A 53 12.89 -10.72 5.04
C TRP A 53 13.85 -10.96 3.87
N SER A 54 15.08 -10.41 3.92
CA SER A 54 16.08 -10.66 2.89
C SER A 54 16.49 -12.14 2.86
N LEU A 55 16.73 -12.74 4.02
CA LEU A 55 17.06 -14.16 4.13
C LEU A 55 15.91 -15.06 3.65
N PHE A 56 14.64 -14.73 4.00
CA PHE A 56 13.49 -15.50 3.55
C PHE A 56 13.14 -15.23 2.07
N SER A 57 13.47 -14.06 1.52
CA SER A 57 13.48 -13.90 0.05
C SER A 57 14.45 -14.87 -0.61
N GLY A 58 15.69 -14.96 -0.10
CA GLY A 58 16.68 -15.91 -0.56
C GLY A 58 16.32 -17.37 -0.34
N ALA A 59 15.58 -17.68 0.72
CA ALA A 59 15.16 -19.05 1.00
C ALA A 59 14.29 -19.66 -0.13
N LEU A 60 13.71 -18.83 -1.02
CA LEU A 60 13.00 -19.31 -2.21
C LEU A 60 13.88 -20.14 -3.15
N ILE A 61 15.21 -19.98 -3.12
CA ILE A 61 16.12 -20.83 -3.93
C ILE A 61 16.03 -22.32 -3.56
N PHE A 62 15.64 -22.62 -2.32
CA PHE A 62 15.47 -23.98 -1.80
C PHE A 62 14.04 -24.50 -1.95
N ALA A 63 13.16 -23.76 -2.63
CA ALA A 63 11.79 -24.18 -2.82
C ALA A 63 11.74 -25.45 -3.69
N VAL A 64 10.89 -26.40 -3.25
CA VAL A 64 10.72 -27.70 -3.91
C VAL A 64 9.27 -27.95 -4.37
N GLY A 65 8.38 -26.98 -4.19
CA GLY A 65 6.97 -27.05 -4.60
C GLY A 65 6.07 -26.08 -3.84
N PHE A 66 4.76 -26.21 -4.05
CA PHE A 66 3.74 -25.30 -3.52
C PHE A 66 3.88 -25.01 -2.02
N LEU A 67 3.94 -26.05 -1.18
CA LEU A 67 3.94 -25.90 0.28
C LEU A 67 5.19 -25.16 0.79
N SER A 68 6.37 -25.44 0.23
CA SER A 68 7.61 -24.76 0.59
C SER A 68 7.56 -23.28 0.25
N ILE A 69 7.06 -22.93 -0.95
CA ILE A 69 6.89 -21.53 -1.36
C ILE A 69 5.88 -20.83 -0.46
N LEU A 70 4.75 -21.48 -0.14
CA LEU A 70 3.70 -20.94 0.71
C LEU A 70 4.24 -20.56 2.09
N ILE A 71 4.96 -21.48 2.75
CA ILE A 71 5.54 -21.25 4.08
C ILE A 71 6.56 -20.10 4.02
N ILE A 72 7.46 -20.12 3.06
CA ILE A 72 8.46 -19.06 2.87
C ILE A 72 7.79 -17.71 2.68
N ARG A 73 6.71 -17.62 1.89
CA ARG A 73 5.95 -16.40 1.64
C ARG A 73 5.24 -15.86 2.88
N ILE A 74 4.67 -16.74 3.72
CA ILE A 74 4.08 -16.31 5.01
C ILE A 74 5.18 -15.70 5.90
N ILE A 75 6.31 -16.39 6.07
CA ILE A 75 7.39 -15.90 6.96
C ILE A 75 8.03 -14.63 6.39
N PHE A 76 8.20 -14.54 5.07
CA PHE A 76 8.64 -13.32 4.39
C PHE A 76 7.68 -12.15 4.70
N GLY A 77 6.36 -12.37 4.58
CA GLY A 77 5.36 -11.39 4.95
C GLY A 77 5.41 -10.99 6.42
N MET A 78 5.57 -11.97 7.33
CA MET A 78 5.76 -11.70 8.77
C MET A 78 6.98 -10.81 9.04
N ALA A 79 8.07 -11.04 8.34
CA ALA A 79 9.30 -10.27 8.49
C ALA A 79 9.17 -8.84 7.93
N GLU A 80 8.41 -8.63 6.85
CA GLU A 80 8.19 -7.31 6.25
C GLU A 80 7.07 -6.51 6.94
N GLY A 81 6.14 -7.18 7.65
CA GLY A 81 5.04 -6.55 8.38
C GLY A 81 5.42 -5.36 9.25
N PRO A 82 6.54 -5.38 10.00
CA PRO A 82 7.02 -4.26 10.80
C PRO A 82 7.39 -2.98 10.03
N LEU A 83 7.60 -3.04 8.72
CA LEU A 83 8.15 -1.93 7.91
C LEU A 83 7.36 -0.63 8.09
N SER A 84 6.06 -0.64 7.82
CA SER A 84 5.23 0.58 7.82
C SER A 84 5.14 1.23 9.18
N THR A 85 4.93 0.45 10.23
CA THR A 85 4.82 0.94 11.61
C THR A 85 6.15 1.47 12.14
N THR A 86 7.25 0.79 11.81
CA THR A 86 8.61 1.20 12.19
C THR A 86 9.05 2.45 11.43
N MET A 87 8.71 2.56 10.14
CA MET A 87 8.96 3.75 9.34
C MET A 87 8.22 4.96 9.92
N ASN A 88 6.95 4.82 10.25
CA ASN A 88 6.16 5.86 10.90
C ASN A 88 6.80 6.32 12.22
N LYS A 89 7.22 5.38 13.06
CA LYS A 89 7.89 5.67 14.33
C LYS A 89 9.23 6.37 14.13
N THR A 90 10.00 5.96 13.12
CA THR A 90 11.27 6.62 12.77
C THR A 90 11.02 8.07 12.38
N ILE A 91 10.05 8.32 11.50
CA ILE A 91 9.71 9.68 11.04
C ILE A 91 9.22 10.52 12.22
N ASP A 92 8.41 9.96 13.10
CA ASP A 92 7.89 10.64 14.28
C ASP A 92 9.00 11.12 15.22
N LEU A 93 10.04 10.31 15.39
CA LEU A 93 11.18 10.62 16.27
C LEU A 93 12.22 11.56 15.66
N TRP A 94 12.37 11.56 14.31
CA TRP A 94 13.48 12.26 13.64
C TRP A 94 13.08 13.54 12.95
N TYR A 95 11.77 13.79 12.73
CA TYR A 95 11.30 14.94 11.97
C TYR A 95 10.25 15.73 12.73
N PRO A 96 10.27 17.07 12.63
CA PRO A 96 9.24 17.94 13.21
C PRO A 96 7.89 17.72 12.49
N ASP A 97 6.78 18.00 13.21
CA ASP A 97 5.41 17.70 12.75
C ASP A 97 5.08 18.27 11.37
N ASN A 98 5.58 19.46 11.05
CA ASN A 98 5.36 20.13 9.76
C ASN A 98 6.11 19.46 8.57
N LYS A 99 7.02 18.51 8.80
CA LYS A 99 7.78 17.78 7.77
C LYS A 99 7.41 16.31 7.69
N LYS A 100 6.74 15.74 8.69
CA LYS A 100 6.44 14.32 8.77
C LYS A 100 5.69 13.80 7.54
N THR A 101 4.67 14.53 7.08
CA THR A 101 3.88 14.14 5.90
C THR A 101 4.72 14.11 4.62
N SER A 102 5.56 15.12 4.40
CA SER A 102 6.45 15.17 3.23
C SER A 102 7.46 14.04 3.23
N VAL A 103 8.08 13.76 4.40
CA VAL A 103 9.04 12.65 4.53
C VAL A 103 8.36 11.32 4.33
N MET A 104 7.14 11.12 4.87
CA MET A 104 6.35 9.91 4.64
C MET A 104 6.06 9.71 3.14
N GLY A 105 5.70 10.76 2.43
CA GLY A 105 5.49 10.73 0.98
C GLY A 105 6.75 10.28 0.23
N ILE A 106 7.91 10.85 0.58
CA ILE A 106 9.20 10.48 -0.02
C ILE A 106 9.53 9.00 0.26
N CYS A 107 9.38 8.55 1.51
CA CYS A 107 9.62 7.14 1.85
C CYS A 107 8.67 6.20 1.11
N SER A 108 7.39 6.56 1.04
CA SER A 108 6.36 5.75 0.36
C SER A 108 6.56 5.69 -1.16
N SER A 109 7.20 6.70 -1.77
CA SER A 109 7.51 6.70 -3.20
C SER A 109 8.52 5.61 -3.60
N GLY A 110 9.26 5.07 -2.63
CA GLY A 110 10.14 3.92 -2.84
C GLY A 110 9.40 2.67 -3.35
N THR A 111 8.13 2.48 -3.01
CA THR A 111 7.35 1.31 -3.45
C THR A 111 7.15 1.28 -4.97
N PRO A 112 6.54 2.28 -5.62
CA PRO A 112 6.40 2.27 -7.08
C PRO A 112 7.75 2.39 -7.80
N LEU A 113 8.73 3.10 -7.24
CA LEU A 113 10.08 3.15 -7.81
C LEU A 113 10.76 1.76 -7.79
N GLY A 114 10.66 1.05 -6.68
CA GLY A 114 11.15 -0.32 -6.56
C GLY A 114 10.46 -1.26 -7.55
N ALA A 115 9.15 -1.16 -7.72
CA ALA A 115 8.40 -1.94 -8.70
C ALA A 115 8.85 -1.64 -10.15
N ALA A 116 9.12 -0.37 -10.48
CA ALA A 116 9.63 0.02 -11.79
C ALA A 116 11.02 -0.57 -12.07
N ILE A 117 11.94 -0.50 -11.10
CA ILE A 117 13.34 -0.91 -11.27
C ILE A 117 13.47 -2.45 -11.20
N SER A 118 12.69 -3.12 -10.37
CA SER A 118 12.81 -4.57 -10.16
C SER A 118 12.48 -5.39 -11.40
N GLY A 119 11.51 -4.94 -12.23
CA GLY A 119 11.11 -5.64 -13.45
C GLY A 119 12.30 -5.92 -14.39
N PRO A 120 13.00 -4.89 -14.90
CA PRO A 120 14.17 -5.05 -15.76
C PRO A 120 15.30 -5.86 -15.12
N ILE A 121 15.64 -5.58 -13.85
CA ILE A 121 16.75 -6.26 -13.16
C ILE A 121 16.45 -7.76 -13.01
N VAL A 122 15.29 -8.08 -12.45
CA VAL A 122 14.90 -9.48 -12.21
C VAL A 122 14.67 -10.21 -13.52
N GLY A 123 14.06 -9.53 -14.53
CA GLY A 123 13.86 -10.08 -15.85
C GLY A 123 15.18 -10.43 -16.54
N TYR A 124 16.14 -9.51 -16.56
CA TYR A 124 17.47 -9.73 -17.13
C TYR A 124 18.21 -10.90 -16.46
N ILE A 125 18.23 -10.94 -15.12
CA ILE A 125 18.90 -12.03 -14.40
C ILE A 125 18.20 -13.36 -14.66
N THR A 126 16.87 -13.38 -14.63
CA THR A 126 16.07 -14.59 -14.85
C THR A 126 16.30 -15.19 -16.25
N LEU A 127 16.41 -14.35 -17.29
CA LEU A 127 16.61 -14.78 -18.67
C LEU A 127 18.04 -15.30 -18.91
N ASN A 128 19.07 -14.69 -18.32
CA ASN A 128 20.46 -14.99 -18.64
C ASN A 128 21.10 -16.00 -17.67
N VAL A 129 20.64 -16.06 -16.42
CA VAL A 129 21.28 -16.86 -15.36
C VAL A 129 20.28 -17.83 -14.74
N GLY A 130 19.06 -17.37 -14.42
CA GLY A 130 18.01 -18.18 -13.84
C GLY A 130 17.18 -17.40 -12.79
N TRP A 131 15.99 -17.92 -12.45
CA TRP A 131 15.14 -17.26 -11.48
C TRP A 131 15.65 -17.39 -10.04
N ARG A 132 16.37 -18.48 -9.71
CA ARG A 132 16.98 -18.67 -8.38
C ARG A 132 18.05 -17.63 -8.10
N GLU A 133 18.87 -17.34 -9.07
CA GLU A 133 19.94 -16.35 -9.01
C GLU A 133 19.39 -14.93 -8.80
N SER A 134 18.21 -14.64 -9.33
CA SER A 134 17.50 -13.37 -9.05
C SER A 134 17.23 -13.18 -7.56
N PHE A 135 16.84 -14.24 -6.85
CA PHE A 135 16.61 -14.17 -5.40
C PHE A 135 17.89 -14.05 -4.60
N ILE A 136 19.02 -14.64 -5.07
CA ILE A 136 20.34 -14.41 -4.45
C ILE A 136 20.71 -12.94 -4.53
N VAL A 137 20.59 -12.33 -5.71
CA VAL A 137 20.92 -10.91 -5.91
C VAL A 137 20.04 -10.01 -5.05
N ILE A 138 18.74 -10.23 -5.01
CA ILE A 138 17.81 -9.47 -4.16
C ILE A 138 18.18 -9.58 -2.68
N THR A 139 18.54 -10.79 -2.23
CA THR A 139 18.97 -11.04 -0.86
C THR A 139 20.22 -10.24 -0.53
N LEU A 140 21.23 -10.27 -1.40
CA LEU A 140 22.47 -9.52 -1.21
C LEU A 140 22.22 -8.00 -1.15
N ILE A 141 21.37 -7.47 -2.03
CA ILE A 141 20.98 -6.05 -2.00
C ILE A 141 20.33 -5.71 -0.65
N GLY A 142 19.42 -6.53 -0.16
CA GLY A 142 18.78 -6.32 1.14
C GLY A 142 19.74 -6.35 2.32
N LEU A 143 20.70 -7.30 2.32
CA LEU A 143 21.73 -7.39 3.37
C LEU A 143 22.72 -6.22 3.32
N VAL A 144 23.11 -5.77 2.12
CA VAL A 144 23.93 -4.56 1.95
C VAL A 144 23.20 -3.33 2.48
N TRP A 145 21.89 -3.19 2.17
CA TRP A 145 21.07 -2.12 2.72
C TRP A 145 20.99 -2.19 4.25
N ALA A 146 20.81 -3.38 4.82
CA ALA A 146 20.80 -3.57 6.28
C ALA A 146 22.13 -3.10 6.92
N LEU A 147 23.26 -3.39 6.28
CA LEU A 147 24.57 -2.93 6.74
C LEU A 147 24.69 -1.41 6.67
N ILE A 148 24.22 -0.79 5.58
CA ILE A 148 24.18 0.67 5.43
C ILE A 148 23.33 1.29 6.53
N TRP A 149 22.11 0.76 6.72
CA TRP A 149 21.19 1.20 7.79
C TRP A 149 21.84 1.12 9.17
N TYR A 150 22.45 -0.01 9.49
CA TYR A 150 23.14 -0.21 10.78
C TYR A 150 24.22 0.83 11.04
N LYS A 151 25.03 1.17 10.02
CA LYS A 151 26.13 2.10 10.14
C LYS A 151 25.73 3.58 10.10
N MET A 152 24.71 3.93 9.31
CA MET A 152 24.37 5.33 9.04
C MET A 152 23.29 5.90 9.96
N VAL A 153 22.43 5.05 10.54
CA VAL A 153 21.33 5.53 11.39
C VAL A 153 21.71 5.40 12.86
N ASP A 154 21.60 6.49 13.60
CA ASP A 154 21.83 6.49 15.04
C ASP A 154 20.61 6.00 15.84
N LYS A 155 20.83 5.52 17.08
CA LYS A 155 19.74 5.09 17.96
C LYS A 155 18.94 6.26 18.55
N LYS A 156 19.57 7.44 18.67
CA LYS A 156 18.95 8.65 19.25
C LYS A 156 18.67 9.66 18.16
N PRO A 157 17.49 10.31 18.19
CA PRO A 157 17.21 11.41 17.29
C PRO A 157 18.20 12.56 17.53
N ALA A 158 18.56 13.27 16.46
CA ALA A 158 19.35 14.48 16.58
C ALA A 158 18.60 15.51 17.45
N LYS A 159 19.33 16.27 18.28
CA LYS A 159 18.78 17.30 19.20
C LYS A 159 17.80 18.29 18.56
N VAL A 160 17.84 18.41 17.23
CA VAL A 160 16.94 19.28 16.44
C VAL A 160 15.45 18.91 16.59
N SER A 161 15.12 17.65 16.86
CA SER A 161 13.72 17.23 17.04
C SER A 161 13.14 17.67 18.40
N GLU A 162 13.96 17.76 19.44
CA GLU A 162 13.50 18.15 20.79
C GLU A 162 13.16 19.64 20.88
N GLU A 163 13.98 20.52 20.28
CA GLU A 163 13.70 21.96 20.24
C GLU A 163 12.47 22.31 19.38
N PHE A 164 12.25 21.57 18.28
CA PHE A 164 11.06 21.77 17.42
C PHE A 164 9.79 21.27 18.08
N ASN A 165 9.83 20.15 18.79
CA ASN A 165 8.67 19.61 19.50
C ASN A 165 8.26 20.50 20.68
N GLN A 166 9.20 21.08 21.44
CA GLN A 166 8.90 22.04 22.49
C GLN A 166 8.20 23.32 21.96
N LYS A 167 8.63 23.83 20.80
CA LYS A 167 7.97 24.98 20.14
C LYS A 167 6.60 24.64 19.54
N ALA A 168 6.37 23.37 19.18
CA ALA A 168 5.08 22.89 18.68
C ALA A 168 4.07 22.70 19.82
N GLU A 169 4.50 22.22 20.99
CA GLU A 169 3.65 22.08 22.17
C GLU A 169 3.12 23.43 22.68
N GLU A 170 3.94 24.49 22.61
CA GLU A 170 3.48 25.86 22.91
C GLU A 170 2.41 26.38 21.93
N LYS A 171 2.45 25.96 20.66
CA LYS A 171 1.43 26.34 19.65
C LYS A 171 0.14 25.52 19.76
N ILE A 172 0.18 24.27 20.24
CA ILE A 172 -0.99 23.38 20.39
C ILE A 172 -1.89 23.83 21.55
N SER A 173 -1.37 24.59 22.50
CA SER A 173 -2.14 25.17 23.63
C SER A 173 -3.30 26.09 23.21
N THR A 174 -3.36 26.52 21.95
CA THR A 174 -4.41 27.42 21.45
C THR A 174 -5.39 26.78 20.46
N THR A 175 -5.20 25.51 20.08
CA THR A 175 -6.09 24.84 19.12
C THR A 175 -7.21 24.10 19.86
N LYS A 176 -8.46 24.36 19.47
CA LYS A 176 -9.70 23.80 20.00
C LYS A 176 -9.56 22.37 20.50
N ILE A 177 -9.73 22.16 21.81
CA ILE A 177 -9.79 20.85 22.47
C ILE A 177 -10.94 20.06 21.82
N ARG A 178 -10.61 19.16 20.90
CA ARG A 178 -11.58 18.16 20.44
C ARG A 178 -11.83 17.21 21.59
N VAL A 179 -13.07 17.12 22.03
CA VAL A 179 -13.45 16.19 23.10
C VAL A 179 -13.19 14.76 22.61
N ALA A 180 -12.37 14.01 23.35
CA ALA A 180 -12.10 12.61 23.02
C ALA A 180 -13.39 11.79 23.12
N LEU A 181 -13.75 11.12 22.02
CA LEU A 181 -14.93 10.27 21.93
C LEU A 181 -14.51 8.79 21.96
N ARG A 182 -15.43 7.88 22.30
CA ARG A 182 -15.15 6.44 22.27
C ARG A 182 -14.82 5.95 20.85
N LYS A 183 -13.87 5.03 20.72
CA LYS A 183 -13.50 4.41 19.41
C LYS A 183 -14.71 3.88 18.65
N GLY A 184 -15.66 3.24 19.36
CA GLY A 184 -16.91 2.72 18.78
C GLY A 184 -17.81 3.77 18.14
N PHE A 185 -17.70 5.03 18.56
CA PHE A 185 -18.41 6.13 17.92
C PHE A 185 -17.93 6.36 16.49
N TYR A 186 -16.61 6.43 16.28
CA TYR A 186 -16.01 6.64 14.97
C TYR A 186 -16.22 5.46 14.03
N LEU A 187 -16.02 4.23 14.51
CA LEU A 187 -16.15 3.01 13.70
C LEU A 187 -17.54 2.77 13.12
N LYS A 188 -18.58 3.35 13.73
CA LYS A 188 -19.98 3.27 13.24
C LYS A 188 -20.33 4.37 12.25
N ARG A 189 -19.47 5.37 12.02
CA ARG A 189 -19.79 6.50 11.13
C ARG A 189 -19.60 6.12 9.67
N PRO A 190 -20.57 6.45 8.79
CA PRO A 190 -20.48 6.19 7.36
C PRO A 190 -19.17 6.73 6.75
N THR A 191 -18.76 7.92 7.15
CA THR A 191 -17.49 8.53 6.67
C THR A 191 -16.29 7.61 6.89
N ILE A 192 -16.14 7.00 8.07
CA ILE A 192 -15.03 6.07 8.36
C ILE A 192 -15.20 4.77 7.59
N ILE A 193 -16.40 4.19 7.61
CA ILE A 193 -16.69 2.92 6.93
C ILE A 193 -16.41 3.05 5.43
N PHE A 194 -16.93 4.08 4.78
CA PHE A 194 -16.74 4.25 3.33
C PHE A 194 -15.34 4.73 2.96
N THR A 195 -14.62 5.41 3.84
CA THR A 195 -13.17 5.65 3.65
C THR A 195 -12.39 4.34 3.70
N ALA A 196 -12.69 3.45 4.64
CA ALA A 196 -12.07 2.13 4.73
C ALA A 196 -12.40 1.23 3.53
N LEU A 197 -13.64 1.24 3.06
CA LEU A 197 -14.06 0.50 1.85
C LEU A 197 -13.42 1.07 0.58
N ALA A 198 -13.28 2.39 0.47
CA ALA A 198 -12.56 3.02 -0.64
C ALA A 198 -11.07 2.67 -0.59
N PHE A 199 -10.47 2.59 0.59
CA PHE A 199 -9.08 2.14 0.77
C PHE A 199 -8.91 0.65 0.48
N PHE A 200 -9.91 -0.17 0.79
CA PHE A 200 -9.95 -1.57 0.33
C PHE A 200 -9.99 -1.66 -1.20
N ALA A 201 -10.84 -0.88 -1.85
CA ALA A 201 -10.95 -0.86 -3.31
C ALA A 201 -9.66 -0.39 -3.99
N TYR A 202 -9.02 0.66 -3.44
CA TYR A 202 -7.68 1.11 -3.83
C TYR A 202 -6.65 -0.04 -3.76
N ASN A 203 -6.56 -0.70 -2.60
CA ASN A 203 -5.62 -1.79 -2.39
C ASN A 203 -5.95 -3.01 -3.26
N TYR A 204 -7.22 -3.31 -3.52
CA TYR A 204 -7.62 -4.45 -4.36
C TYR A 204 -7.06 -4.32 -5.78
N ILE A 205 -7.22 -3.16 -6.41
CA ILE A 205 -6.68 -2.89 -7.74
C ILE A 205 -5.14 -2.88 -7.69
N LEU A 206 -4.55 -2.27 -6.66
CA LEU A 206 -3.10 -2.20 -6.51
C LEU A 206 -2.47 -3.59 -6.37
N PHE A 207 -2.97 -4.44 -5.47
CA PHE A 207 -2.47 -5.81 -5.28
C PHE A 207 -2.76 -6.70 -6.48
N PHE A 208 -3.88 -6.49 -7.18
CA PHE A 208 -4.13 -7.15 -8.46
C PHE A 208 -3.00 -6.88 -9.45
N PHE A 209 -2.61 -5.62 -9.67
CA PHE A 209 -1.51 -5.30 -10.58
C PHE A 209 -0.15 -5.77 -10.05
N LEU A 210 0.15 -5.57 -8.77
CA LEU A 210 1.43 -6.00 -8.19
C LEU A 210 1.68 -7.52 -8.34
N THR A 211 0.62 -8.32 -8.30
CA THR A 211 0.74 -9.78 -8.30
C THR A 211 0.52 -10.41 -9.68
N TRP A 212 -0.45 -9.92 -10.44
CA TRP A 212 -0.91 -10.58 -11.65
C TRP A 212 -0.55 -9.86 -12.96
N PHE A 213 -0.15 -8.59 -12.93
CA PHE A 213 0.16 -7.84 -14.14
C PHE A 213 1.24 -8.51 -15.02
N PRO A 214 2.41 -8.95 -14.49
CA PRO A 214 3.37 -9.68 -15.30
C PRO A 214 2.82 -10.99 -15.88
N SER A 215 2.03 -11.73 -15.10
CA SER A 215 1.39 -12.97 -15.56
C SER A 215 0.34 -12.73 -16.63
N TYR A 216 -0.40 -11.62 -16.55
CA TYR A 216 -1.34 -11.19 -17.57
C TYR A 216 -0.63 -10.86 -18.88
N LEU A 217 0.49 -10.13 -18.84
CA LEU A 217 1.27 -9.83 -20.05
C LEU A 217 1.80 -11.10 -20.69
N GLN A 218 2.32 -12.04 -19.90
CA GLN A 218 2.88 -13.30 -20.41
C GLN A 218 1.80 -14.28 -20.90
N LYS A 219 0.85 -14.63 -20.02
CA LYS A 219 -0.14 -15.69 -20.31
C LYS A 219 -1.36 -15.15 -21.04
N GLY A 220 -1.80 -13.92 -20.70
CA GLY A 220 -2.99 -13.33 -21.30
C GLY A 220 -2.73 -12.71 -22.68
N LEU A 221 -1.56 -12.09 -22.88
CA LEU A 221 -1.20 -11.42 -24.14
C LEU A 221 -0.09 -12.11 -24.92
N GLY A 222 0.51 -13.17 -24.40
CA GLY A 222 1.55 -13.95 -25.08
C GLY A 222 2.90 -13.23 -25.22
N ILE A 223 3.18 -12.22 -24.38
CA ILE A 223 4.37 -11.36 -24.48
C ILE A 223 5.56 -12.05 -23.79
N GLY A 224 6.74 -11.97 -24.42
CA GLY A 224 7.96 -12.54 -23.89
C GLY A 224 8.42 -11.88 -22.59
N LEU A 225 9.17 -12.60 -21.74
CA LEU A 225 9.61 -12.11 -20.43
C LEU A 225 10.47 -10.84 -20.53
N GLU A 226 11.29 -10.71 -21.56
CA GLU A 226 12.11 -9.53 -21.80
C GLU A 226 11.24 -8.28 -21.98
N GLU A 227 10.27 -8.35 -22.89
CA GLU A 227 9.34 -7.27 -23.16
C GLU A 227 8.46 -6.94 -21.94
N VAL A 228 7.95 -7.97 -21.24
CA VAL A 228 7.18 -7.81 -20.00
C VAL A 228 7.97 -7.02 -18.97
N SER A 229 9.27 -7.31 -18.84
CA SER A 229 10.14 -6.63 -17.86
C SER A 229 10.28 -5.14 -18.16
N LEU A 230 10.39 -4.76 -19.43
CA LEU A 230 10.49 -3.37 -19.88
C LEU A 230 9.15 -2.64 -19.80
N ILE A 231 8.07 -3.29 -20.27
CA ILE A 231 6.72 -2.70 -20.27
C ILE A 231 6.24 -2.41 -18.86
N SER A 232 6.57 -3.30 -17.91
CA SER A 232 6.18 -3.13 -16.51
C SER A 232 6.75 -1.87 -15.85
N VAL A 233 7.83 -1.29 -16.38
CA VAL A 233 8.41 -0.01 -15.90
C VAL A 233 7.42 1.13 -16.02
N ILE A 234 6.64 1.16 -17.11
CA ILE A 234 5.80 2.32 -17.48
C ILE A 234 4.76 2.64 -16.39
N PRO A 235 3.84 1.74 -16.01
CA PRO A 235 2.82 2.06 -15.00
C PRO A 235 3.42 2.48 -13.65
N TRP A 236 4.48 1.82 -13.21
CA TRP A 236 5.10 2.09 -11.92
C TRP A 236 5.87 3.40 -11.87
N THR A 237 6.50 3.82 -12.98
CA THR A 237 7.13 5.14 -13.10
C THR A 237 6.09 6.26 -13.00
N PHE A 238 4.94 6.10 -13.66
CA PHE A 238 3.84 7.03 -13.50
C PHE A 238 3.24 7.02 -12.08
N GLY A 239 3.21 5.87 -11.42
CA GLY A 239 2.85 5.74 -10.00
C GLY A 239 3.80 6.51 -9.08
N PHE A 240 5.12 6.43 -9.33
CA PHE A 240 6.13 7.21 -8.59
C PHE A 240 5.90 8.72 -8.74
N VAL A 241 5.66 9.19 -9.96
CA VAL A 241 5.34 10.62 -10.21
C VAL A 241 4.04 11.01 -9.50
N ALA A 242 3.01 10.15 -9.59
CA ALA A 242 1.69 10.43 -9.01
C ALA A 242 1.73 10.63 -7.50
N ILE A 243 2.47 9.81 -6.75
CA ILE A 243 2.56 9.94 -5.29
C ILE A 243 3.29 11.22 -4.88
N ALA A 244 4.28 11.66 -5.69
CA ALA A 244 5.01 12.90 -5.43
C ALA A 244 4.14 14.16 -5.61
N ILE A 245 3.27 14.16 -6.62
CA ILE A 245 2.43 15.34 -6.94
C ILE A 245 1.06 15.31 -6.27
N GLY A 246 0.54 14.11 -5.95
CA GLY A 246 -0.82 13.91 -5.45
C GLY A 246 -1.10 14.66 -4.14
N GLY A 247 -0.17 14.58 -3.19
CA GLY A 247 -0.27 15.32 -1.93
C GLY A 247 -0.29 16.83 -2.14
N ILE A 248 0.64 17.35 -2.94
CA ILE A 248 0.75 18.80 -3.23
C ILE A 248 -0.52 19.34 -3.90
N ILE A 249 -1.05 18.62 -4.87
CA ILE A 249 -2.26 19.04 -5.59
C ILE A 249 -3.47 18.95 -4.67
N SER A 250 -3.59 17.88 -3.88
CA SER A 250 -4.68 17.73 -2.91
C SER A 250 -4.71 18.89 -1.90
N ASP A 251 -3.55 19.27 -1.37
CA ASP A 251 -3.45 20.39 -0.43
C ASP A 251 -3.84 21.72 -1.10
N LYS A 252 -3.34 21.98 -2.32
CA LYS A 252 -3.72 23.17 -3.10
C LYS A 252 -5.23 23.25 -3.38
N ILE A 253 -5.88 22.12 -3.69
CA ILE A 253 -7.33 22.07 -3.91
C ILE A 253 -8.07 22.38 -2.59
N THR A 254 -7.57 21.87 -1.47
CA THR A 254 -8.15 22.13 -0.15
C THR A 254 -8.07 23.61 0.22
N ASP A 255 -6.93 24.25 -0.05
CA ASP A 255 -6.66 25.64 0.31
C ASP A 255 -7.21 26.66 -0.71
N SER A 256 -7.63 26.22 -1.90
CA SER A 256 -8.01 27.11 -3.00
C SER A 256 -9.27 27.94 -2.78
N ARG A 257 -10.15 27.50 -1.88
CA ARG A 257 -11.41 28.18 -1.53
C ARG A 257 -11.97 27.71 -0.18
N GLU A 258 -12.87 28.49 0.40
CA GLU A 258 -13.65 28.04 1.55
C GLU A 258 -14.71 27.00 1.11
N TRP A 259 -14.57 25.79 1.63
CA TRP A 259 -15.48 24.70 1.39
C TRP A 259 -16.54 24.62 2.49
N LYS A 260 -17.83 24.49 2.12
CA LYS A 260 -18.91 24.30 3.11
C LYS A 260 -18.68 23.06 3.98
N ASP A 261 -18.18 21.99 3.39
CA ASP A 261 -17.69 20.78 4.06
C ASP A 261 -16.20 20.65 3.78
N PRO A 262 -15.31 20.72 4.80
CA PRO A 262 -13.86 20.66 4.64
C PRO A 262 -13.36 19.33 4.08
N LEU A 263 -14.16 18.25 4.12
CA LEU A 263 -13.82 16.97 3.49
C LEU A 263 -14.16 16.91 1.99
N THR A 264 -14.90 17.88 1.46
CA THR A 264 -15.30 17.88 0.04
C THR A 264 -14.12 17.75 -0.92
N PRO A 265 -12.99 18.50 -0.80
CA PRO A 265 -11.87 18.34 -1.71
C PRO A 265 -11.27 16.93 -1.66
N LYS A 266 -11.02 16.39 -0.47
CA LYS A 266 -10.49 15.04 -0.30
C LYS A 266 -11.43 13.98 -0.86
N ARG A 267 -12.73 14.09 -0.58
CA ARG A 267 -13.79 13.23 -1.11
C ARG A 267 -13.82 13.22 -2.63
N LEU A 268 -13.76 14.39 -3.26
CA LEU A 268 -13.78 14.53 -4.73
C LEU A 268 -12.54 13.90 -5.35
N VAL A 269 -11.36 14.19 -4.82
CA VAL A 269 -10.10 13.61 -5.34
C VAL A 269 -10.12 12.09 -5.19
N LEU A 270 -10.47 11.55 -4.02
CA LEU A 270 -10.60 10.11 -3.81
C LEU A 270 -11.57 9.46 -4.78
N GLY A 271 -12.79 10.00 -4.85
CA GLY A 271 -13.85 9.41 -5.67
C GLY A 271 -13.54 9.49 -7.17
N ILE A 272 -13.09 10.64 -7.67
CA ILE A 272 -12.78 10.81 -9.10
C ILE A 272 -11.59 9.92 -9.49
N CYS A 273 -10.51 9.91 -8.72
CA CYS A 273 -9.35 9.09 -9.04
C CYS A 273 -9.67 7.59 -8.99
N LEU A 274 -10.50 7.15 -8.01
CA LEU A 274 -10.93 5.76 -7.95
C LEU A 274 -11.88 5.38 -9.10
N LEU A 275 -12.75 6.29 -9.54
CA LEU A 275 -13.58 6.12 -10.74
C LEU A 275 -12.73 5.99 -12.01
N ILE A 276 -11.74 6.88 -12.17
CA ILE A 276 -10.79 6.84 -13.28
C ILE A 276 -10.04 5.50 -13.25
N SER A 277 -9.52 5.10 -12.10
CA SER A 277 -8.78 3.85 -11.94
C SER A 277 -9.63 2.64 -12.27
N GLY A 278 -10.80 2.49 -11.64
CA GLY A 278 -11.71 1.37 -11.89
C GLY A 278 -12.23 1.33 -13.31
N GLY A 279 -12.60 2.49 -13.88
CA GLY A 279 -13.03 2.63 -15.27
C GLY A 279 -11.92 2.24 -16.26
N ALA A 280 -10.69 2.70 -16.04
CA ALA A 280 -9.54 2.33 -16.85
C ALA A 280 -9.26 0.83 -16.84
N VAL A 281 -9.38 0.17 -15.67
CA VAL A 281 -9.27 -1.29 -15.53
C VAL A 281 -10.35 -2.01 -16.37
N ILE A 282 -11.60 -1.53 -16.33
CA ILE A 282 -12.69 -2.12 -17.12
C ILE A 282 -12.45 -1.91 -18.63
N VAL A 283 -11.97 -0.74 -19.04
CA VAL A 283 -11.62 -0.49 -20.45
C VAL A 283 -10.48 -1.40 -20.91
N ALA A 284 -9.44 -1.57 -20.08
CA ALA A 284 -8.34 -2.49 -20.38
C ALA A 284 -8.81 -3.96 -20.55
N ALA A 285 -9.83 -4.37 -19.78
CA ALA A 285 -10.42 -5.70 -19.91
C ALA A 285 -11.16 -5.95 -21.24
N ASN A 286 -11.73 -4.90 -21.81
CA ASN A 286 -12.63 -4.98 -22.96
C ASN A 286 -11.98 -4.54 -24.29
N THR A 287 -10.66 -4.37 -24.33
CA THR A 287 -9.93 -4.01 -25.55
C THR A 287 -8.86 -5.05 -25.86
N THR A 288 -8.60 -5.26 -27.15
CA THR A 288 -7.49 -6.07 -27.67
C THR A 288 -6.30 -5.22 -28.13
N ASN A 289 -6.45 -3.90 -28.14
CA ASN A 289 -5.38 -3.00 -28.52
C ASN A 289 -4.33 -2.92 -27.42
N PHE A 290 -3.15 -3.46 -27.66
CA PHE A 290 -2.06 -3.53 -26.71
C PHE A 290 -1.66 -2.18 -26.12
N ILE A 291 -1.52 -1.14 -26.97
CA ILE A 291 -1.14 0.21 -26.54
C ILE A 291 -2.21 0.77 -25.60
N LEU A 292 -3.49 0.57 -25.93
CA LEU A 292 -4.60 1.03 -25.11
C LEU A 292 -4.65 0.29 -23.77
N ILE A 293 -4.37 -1.02 -23.74
CA ILE A 293 -4.27 -1.79 -22.50
C ILE A 293 -3.22 -1.18 -21.57
N ILE A 294 -1.99 -0.97 -22.06
CA ILE A 294 -0.89 -0.44 -21.24
C ILE A 294 -1.19 1.00 -20.79
N ALA A 295 -1.75 1.83 -21.69
CA ALA A 295 -2.17 3.19 -21.35
C ALA A 295 -3.22 3.19 -20.23
N MET A 296 -4.25 2.36 -20.32
CA MET A 296 -5.30 2.28 -19.29
C MET A 296 -4.78 1.74 -17.97
N ILE A 297 -3.91 0.75 -17.96
CA ILE A 297 -3.25 0.27 -16.74
C ILE A 297 -2.40 1.38 -16.12
N THR A 298 -1.66 2.13 -16.95
CA THR A 298 -0.86 3.27 -16.50
C THR A 298 -1.72 4.38 -15.88
N VAL A 299 -2.84 4.73 -16.52
CA VAL A 299 -3.81 5.69 -15.98
C VAL A 299 -4.39 5.20 -14.64
N SER A 300 -4.72 3.91 -14.55
CA SER A 300 -5.22 3.30 -13.31
C SER A 300 -4.21 3.41 -12.18
N VAL A 301 -2.96 2.98 -12.39
CA VAL A 301 -1.88 3.02 -11.40
C VAL A 301 -1.57 4.47 -10.98
N PHE A 302 -1.52 5.41 -11.95
CA PHE A 302 -1.34 6.82 -11.67
C PHE A 302 -2.44 7.35 -10.74
N ALA A 303 -3.71 7.11 -11.07
CA ALA A 303 -4.85 7.57 -10.29
C ALA A 303 -4.86 6.97 -8.87
N LEU A 304 -4.46 5.71 -8.70
CA LEU A 304 -4.31 5.08 -7.39
C LEU A 304 -3.25 5.79 -6.55
N TYR A 305 -2.02 5.87 -7.03
CA TYR A 305 -0.91 6.46 -6.26
C TYR A 305 -1.11 7.94 -5.97
N PHE A 306 -1.83 8.66 -6.84
CA PHE A 306 -2.21 10.05 -6.60
C PHE A 306 -3.01 10.23 -5.30
N THR A 307 -3.79 9.22 -4.90
CA THR A 307 -4.65 9.29 -3.70
C THR A 307 -4.05 8.64 -2.45
N GLY A 308 -2.87 8.02 -2.53
CA GLY A 308 -2.33 7.16 -1.48
C GLY A 308 -2.31 7.75 -0.07
N GLY A 309 -2.00 9.04 0.07
CA GLY A 309 -1.98 9.74 1.37
C GLY A 309 -3.33 10.29 1.83
N ILE A 310 -4.31 10.43 0.92
CA ILE A 310 -5.55 11.17 1.21
C ILE A 310 -6.46 10.40 2.18
N TYR A 311 -6.45 9.08 2.15
CA TYR A 311 -7.21 8.23 3.09
C TYR A 311 -6.85 8.53 4.55
N TRP A 312 -5.57 8.64 4.84
CA TRP A 312 -5.07 9.06 6.15
C TRP A 312 -5.45 10.49 6.48
N GLY A 313 -5.40 11.38 5.47
CA GLY A 313 -5.83 12.76 5.61
C GLY A 313 -7.29 12.89 6.04
N VAL A 314 -8.20 12.04 5.52
CA VAL A 314 -9.61 12.02 5.95
C VAL A 314 -9.73 11.61 7.42
N VAL A 315 -9.00 10.55 7.85
CA VAL A 315 -9.02 10.11 9.25
C VAL A 315 -8.48 11.20 10.18
N ASN A 316 -7.37 11.84 9.81
CA ASN A 316 -6.76 12.90 10.61
C ASN A 316 -7.67 14.13 10.76
N ASP A 317 -8.51 14.44 9.76
CA ASP A 317 -9.41 15.60 9.82
C ASP A 317 -10.61 15.39 10.76
N ILE A 318 -11.05 14.14 10.96
CA ILE A 318 -12.32 13.87 11.65
C ILE A 318 -12.17 13.17 12.99
N VAL A 319 -11.05 12.48 13.21
CA VAL A 319 -10.79 11.72 14.43
C VAL A 319 -9.92 12.54 15.38
N ASP A 320 -10.22 12.52 16.67
CA ASP A 320 -9.37 13.17 17.67
C ASP A 320 -7.99 12.49 17.78
N SER A 321 -6.97 13.25 18.20
CA SER A 321 -5.58 12.78 18.25
C SER A 321 -5.35 11.51 19.08
N SER A 322 -6.19 11.29 20.10
CA SER A 322 -6.09 10.09 20.96
C SER A 322 -6.59 8.81 20.28
N ASN A 323 -7.42 8.92 19.26
CA ASN A 323 -8.05 7.80 18.55
C ASN A 323 -7.55 7.61 17.10
N VAL A 324 -6.82 8.59 16.52
CA VAL A 324 -6.32 8.53 15.13
C VAL A 324 -5.58 7.24 14.83
N GLY A 325 -4.68 6.81 15.72
CA GLY A 325 -3.92 5.58 15.54
C GLY A 325 -4.80 4.33 15.48
N SER A 326 -5.81 4.24 16.36
CA SER A 326 -6.71 3.08 16.40
C SER A 326 -7.67 3.03 15.22
N ILE A 327 -8.24 4.18 14.83
CA ILE A 327 -9.20 4.26 13.71
C ILE A 327 -8.46 4.12 12.38
N GLY A 328 -7.29 4.77 12.22
CA GLY A 328 -6.43 4.60 11.05
C GLY A 328 -5.92 3.15 10.92
N GLY A 329 -5.56 2.51 12.04
CA GLY A 329 -5.20 1.10 12.07
C GLY A 329 -6.35 0.18 11.63
N ALA A 330 -7.58 0.44 12.07
CA ALA A 330 -8.75 -0.30 11.62
C ALA A 330 -9.02 -0.12 10.11
N MET A 331 -8.92 1.11 9.60
CA MET A 331 -9.00 1.39 8.16
C MET A 331 -7.92 0.63 7.38
N HIS A 332 -6.68 0.65 7.88
CA HIS A 332 -5.56 -0.03 7.26
C HIS A 332 -5.73 -1.56 7.25
N ALA A 333 -6.28 -2.13 8.33
CA ALA A 333 -6.59 -3.55 8.40
C ALA A 333 -7.62 -3.96 7.34
N VAL A 334 -8.69 -3.18 7.16
CA VAL A 334 -9.68 -3.41 6.08
C VAL A 334 -9.00 -3.33 4.71
N GLY A 335 -8.14 -2.33 4.48
CA GLY A 335 -7.37 -2.19 3.25
C GLY A 335 -6.47 -3.39 2.97
N ASN A 336 -5.77 -3.90 3.99
CA ASN A 336 -4.88 -5.06 3.85
C ASN A 336 -5.62 -6.38 3.56
N CYS A 337 -6.92 -6.51 3.92
CA CYS A 337 -7.73 -7.64 3.50
C CYS A 337 -7.78 -7.77 1.96
N ALA A 338 -7.65 -6.67 1.23
CA ALA A 338 -7.57 -6.71 -0.24
C ALA A 338 -6.32 -7.44 -0.74
N GLY A 339 -5.18 -7.33 -0.05
CA GLY A 339 -3.96 -8.06 -0.38
C GLY A 339 -4.08 -9.57 -0.12
N ILE A 340 -4.98 -9.98 0.77
CA ILE A 340 -5.29 -11.39 1.02
C ILE A 340 -6.30 -11.90 -0.02
N LEU A 341 -7.39 -11.16 -0.22
CA LEU A 341 -8.50 -11.60 -1.07
C LEU A 341 -8.22 -11.44 -2.57
N GLY A 342 -7.64 -10.31 -2.98
CA GLY A 342 -7.46 -9.96 -4.39
C GLY A 342 -6.65 -10.99 -5.19
N PRO A 343 -5.42 -11.34 -4.76
CA PRO A 343 -4.62 -12.32 -5.49
C PRO A 343 -5.24 -13.71 -5.53
N ALA A 344 -5.83 -14.19 -4.41
CA ALA A 344 -6.48 -15.50 -4.35
C ALA A 344 -7.70 -15.55 -5.27
N ILE A 345 -8.62 -14.58 -5.16
CA ILE A 345 -9.84 -14.52 -6.00
C ILE A 345 -9.45 -14.46 -7.48
N THR A 346 -8.45 -13.64 -7.84
CA THR A 346 -7.95 -13.59 -9.22
C THR A 346 -7.44 -14.93 -9.69
N GLY A 347 -6.66 -15.64 -8.86
CA GLY A 347 -6.16 -16.98 -9.21
C GLY A 347 -7.27 -17.99 -9.45
N PHE A 348 -8.30 -18.01 -8.61
CA PHE A 348 -9.47 -18.87 -8.80
C PHE A 348 -10.27 -18.51 -10.05
N ILE A 349 -10.48 -17.22 -10.32
CA ILE A 349 -11.18 -16.77 -11.55
C ILE A 349 -10.40 -17.19 -12.78
N VAL A 350 -9.10 -16.93 -12.84
CA VAL A 350 -8.26 -17.30 -14.01
C VAL A 350 -8.24 -18.80 -14.21
N GLN A 351 -8.18 -19.58 -13.14
CA GLN A 351 -8.23 -21.05 -13.25
C GLN A 351 -9.57 -21.57 -13.75
N ALA A 352 -10.67 -20.97 -13.31
CA ALA A 352 -12.01 -21.42 -13.68
C ALA A 352 -12.43 -20.99 -15.09
N THR A 353 -11.88 -19.87 -15.60
CA THR A 353 -12.32 -19.24 -16.86
C THR A 353 -11.26 -19.28 -17.96
N ASP A 354 -10.04 -19.68 -17.63
CA ASP A 354 -8.84 -19.57 -18.49
C ASP A 354 -8.65 -18.14 -19.07
N SER A 355 -9.12 -17.14 -18.32
CA SER A 355 -9.11 -15.74 -18.76
C SER A 355 -8.88 -14.78 -17.61
N PHE A 356 -8.12 -13.70 -17.87
CA PHE A 356 -7.95 -12.59 -16.94
C PHE A 356 -9.10 -11.58 -16.99
N ILE A 357 -9.89 -11.55 -18.05
CA ILE A 357 -10.94 -10.55 -18.30
C ILE A 357 -11.92 -10.44 -17.11
N PRO A 358 -12.50 -11.53 -16.58
CA PRO A 358 -13.43 -11.43 -15.45
C PRO A 358 -12.77 -10.89 -14.18
N ALA A 359 -11.47 -11.16 -13.98
CA ALA A 359 -10.73 -10.63 -12.82
C ALA A 359 -10.49 -9.11 -12.95
N PHE A 360 -10.18 -8.61 -14.15
CA PHE A 360 -10.10 -7.18 -14.44
C PHE A 360 -11.46 -6.49 -14.21
N ILE A 361 -12.56 -7.07 -14.72
CA ILE A 361 -13.91 -6.53 -14.53
C ILE A 361 -14.26 -6.47 -13.04
N LEU A 362 -13.96 -7.50 -12.27
CA LEU A 362 -14.18 -7.52 -10.84
C LEU A 362 -13.38 -6.42 -10.13
N ALA A 363 -12.09 -6.30 -10.41
CA ALA A 363 -11.23 -5.30 -9.82
C ALA A 363 -11.71 -3.88 -10.15
N GLY A 364 -12.05 -3.61 -11.41
CA GLY A 364 -12.58 -2.34 -11.85
C GLY A 364 -13.94 -2.01 -11.21
N THR A 365 -14.83 -3.01 -11.09
CA THR A 365 -16.13 -2.85 -10.43
C THR A 365 -15.97 -2.50 -8.95
N ILE A 366 -15.08 -3.19 -8.23
CA ILE A 366 -14.76 -2.87 -6.83
C ILE A 366 -14.24 -1.42 -6.73
N GLY A 367 -13.37 -0.98 -7.66
CA GLY A 367 -12.92 0.41 -7.75
C GLY A 367 -14.05 1.41 -7.90
N VAL A 368 -14.95 1.17 -8.84
CA VAL A 368 -16.12 2.03 -9.09
C VAL A 368 -17.05 2.08 -7.88
N LEU A 369 -17.35 0.94 -7.26
CA LEU A 369 -18.20 0.88 -6.07
C LEU A 369 -17.55 1.60 -4.87
N GLY A 370 -16.24 1.43 -4.67
CA GLY A 370 -15.47 2.17 -3.67
C GLY A 370 -15.52 3.69 -3.89
N ALA A 371 -15.41 4.11 -5.15
CA ALA A 371 -15.49 5.52 -5.54
C ALA A 371 -16.88 6.12 -5.25
N LEU A 372 -17.95 5.45 -5.67
CA LEU A 372 -19.33 5.89 -5.42
C LEU A 372 -19.62 5.95 -3.92
N GLY A 373 -19.18 4.93 -3.16
CA GLY A 373 -19.28 4.90 -1.71
C GLY A 373 -18.60 6.12 -1.06
N ALA A 374 -17.38 6.45 -1.48
CA ALA A 374 -16.65 7.61 -0.98
C ALA A 374 -17.33 8.93 -1.35
N LEU A 375 -17.73 9.12 -2.61
CA LEU A 375 -18.37 10.34 -3.11
C LEU A 375 -19.68 10.66 -2.38
N ILE A 376 -20.45 9.63 -2.02
CA ILE A 376 -21.74 9.80 -1.36
C ILE A 376 -21.60 10.01 0.15
N ASN A 377 -20.73 9.24 0.82
CA ASN A 377 -20.74 9.07 2.26
C ASN A 377 -19.59 9.74 3.02
N VAL A 378 -18.48 10.10 2.36
CA VAL A 378 -17.36 10.77 3.03
C VAL A 378 -17.69 12.26 3.21
N LYS A 379 -18.20 12.61 4.39
CA LYS A 379 -18.68 13.95 4.75
C LYS A 379 -18.25 14.29 6.18
N LYS A 380 -18.22 15.59 6.50
CA LYS A 380 -17.97 16.08 7.85
C LYS A 380 -18.89 15.39 8.86
N LEU A 381 -18.37 15.01 10.01
CA LEU A 381 -19.18 14.48 11.10
C LEU A 381 -19.94 15.63 11.77
N ASN A 382 -21.27 15.57 11.73
CA ASN A 382 -22.12 16.40 12.54
C ASN A 382 -22.31 15.70 13.90
N ILE A 383 -21.65 16.22 14.93
CA ILE A 383 -21.69 15.66 16.28
C ILE A 383 -22.60 16.58 17.12
N SER A 384 -23.70 16.04 17.64
CA SER A 384 -24.59 16.77 18.53
C SER A 384 -24.02 16.85 19.96
N GLU A 385 -24.40 17.88 20.72
CA GLU A 385 -23.97 17.99 22.11
C GLU A 385 -24.38 16.80 22.97
N SER A 386 -25.55 16.22 22.72
CA SER A 386 -26.03 15.01 23.38
C SER A 386 -25.15 13.79 23.09
N GLU A 387 -24.65 13.65 21.85
CA GLU A 387 -23.71 12.57 21.49
C GLU A 387 -22.35 12.75 22.17
N ILE A 388 -21.91 13.98 22.37
CA ILE A 388 -20.66 14.29 23.11
C ILE A 388 -20.80 13.83 24.57
N VAL A 389 -21.94 14.11 25.21
CA VAL A 389 -22.19 13.71 26.61
C VAL A 389 -22.26 12.20 26.76
N LEU A 390 -22.97 11.51 25.85
CA LEU A 390 -23.14 10.03 25.89
C LEU A 390 -21.86 9.25 25.58
N ASN A 391 -20.93 9.84 24.84
CA ASN A 391 -19.72 9.17 24.35
C ASN A 391 -18.41 9.67 25.00
N LYS A 392 -18.50 10.48 26.06
CA LYS A 392 -17.36 10.83 26.91
C LYS A 392 -16.95 9.59 27.73
N LYS A 393 -15.75 9.05 27.44
CA LYS A 393 -15.13 7.83 27.98
C LYS A 393 -15.73 6.51 27.62
#